data_7f6115d052aadfbaff81bf4320d05d38
#
_entry.id   7f6115d052aadfbaff81bf4320d05d38
#
_cell.length_a   1.000
_cell.length_b   1.000
_cell.length_c   1.000
_cell.angle_alpha   90.00
_cell.angle_beta   90.00
_cell.angle_gamma   90.00
#
_symmetry.space_group_name_H-M   'P 1'
#
loop_
_entity.id
_entity.type
_entity.pdbx_description
1 polymer ?
#
loop_
_entity_poly.entity_id
_entity_poly.type
_entity_poly.pdbx_seq_one_letter_code
_entity_poly.pdbx_strand_id
1 'polypeptide(L)'
;MFALVVGVASGECSQVVVADLLQRGFVEAVNGYVTAQEPWKVAKDETQRDRLATILYSAADSLRAMAVLYAPVMPTTAQRIWDLLGAEPELGPLADQRVQDAGRWGVLPAGCTVTKGDSLFPRLEDADGADARA
;
A
#
# COMPACT_ATOMS: atom_id res chain seq x y z
N MET A 1 5.78 -8.58 -15.76
CA MET A 1 7.06 -9.29 -15.62
C MET A 1 7.55 -9.12 -14.19
N PHE A 2 6.93 -9.87 -13.27
CA PHE A 2 7.35 -9.98 -11.88
C PHE A 2 7.40 -11.47 -11.53
N ALA A 3 8.24 -12.18 -12.25
CA ALA A 3 8.73 -13.47 -11.81
C ALA A 3 10.10 -13.18 -11.20
N LEU A 4 10.15 -12.93 -9.90
CA LEU A 4 11.42 -12.90 -9.19
C LEU A 4 11.38 -13.85 -8.02
N VAL A 5 11.99 -14.99 -8.28
CA VAL A 5 13.03 -15.60 -7.47
C VAL A 5 12.72 -15.63 -5.97
N VAL A 6 11.92 -16.59 -5.58
CA VAL A 6 12.06 -17.17 -4.25
C VAL A 6 13.12 -18.27 -4.37
N GLY A 7 14.38 -17.84 -4.43
CA GLY A 7 15.52 -18.71 -4.14
C GLY A 7 15.61 -18.84 -2.63
N VAL A 8 15.08 -19.94 -2.13
CA VAL A 8 15.20 -20.32 -0.72
C VAL A 8 16.66 -20.65 -0.45
N ALA A 9 17.36 -19.75 0.23
CA ALA A 9 18.56 -20.11 0.96
C ALA A 9 18.20 -20.21 2.45
N SER A 10 18.38 -21.37 2.99
CA SER A 10 18.16 -21.76 4.37
C SER A 10 18.88 -20.85 5.36
N GLY A 11 18.11 -20.06 6.11
CA GLY A 11 18.60 -19.25 7.21
C GLY A 11 17.55 -18.25 7.64
N GLU A 12 16.97 -18.41 8.80
CA GLU A 12 15.88 -17.59 9.35
C GLU A 12 16.18 -16.06 9.37
N CYS A 13 17.46 -15.66 9.34
CA CYS A 13 17.86 -14.26 9.30
C CYS A 13 17.74 -13.63 7.90
N SER A 14 17.77 -14.43 6.84
CA SER A 14 17.71 -13.93 5.46
C SER A 14 16.31 -13.52 5.03
N GLN A 15 15.26 -14.10 5.60
CA GLN A 15 13.88 -13.83 5.18
C GLN A 15 13.42 -12.42 5.58
N VAL A 16 13.83 -11.93 6.74
CA VAL A 16 13.47 -10.59 7.21
C VAL A 16 14.15 -9.51 6.36
N VAL A 17 15.42 -9.71 6.01
CA VAL A 17 16.18 -8.75 5.19
C VAL A 17 15.65 -8.71 3.75
N VAL A 18 15.34 -9.87 3.17
CA VAL A 18 14.77 -9.94 1.81
C VAL A 18 13.36 -9.32 1.78
N ALA A 19 12.55 -9.58 2.80
CA ALA A 19 11.23 -8.96 2.91
C ALA A 19 11.33 -7.43 3.01
N ASP A 20 12.24 -6.90 3.83
CA ASP A 20 12.45 -5.45 3.97
C ASP A 20 12.90 -4.79 2.65
N LEU A 21 13.85 -5.41 1.95
CA LEU A 21 14.34 -4.90 0.66
C LEU A 21 13.26 -4.93 -0.43
N LEU A 22 12.47 -6.00 -0.49
CA LEU A 22 11.36 -6.10 -1.43
C LEU A 22 10.26 -5.09 -1.13
N GLN A 23 9.95 -4.88 0.14
CA GLN A 23 8.93 -3.93 0.56
C GLN A 23 9.36 -2.49 0.26
N ARG A 24 10.62 -2.11 0.54
CA ARG A 24 11.14 -0.77 0.23
C ARG A 24 11.13 -0.52 -1.27
N GLY A 25 11.64 -1.43 -2.08
CA GLY A 25 11.64 -1.31 -3.53
C GLY A 25 10.23 -1.20 -4.12
N PHE A 26 9.25 -1.92 -3.54
CA PHE A 26 7.87 -1.84 -3.96
C PHE A 26 7.23 -0.47 -3.63
N VAL A 27 7.44 0.03 -2.40
CA VAL A 27 6.95 1.37 -1.99
C VAL A 27 7.54 2.47 -2.85
N GLU A 28 8.86 2.42 -3.11
CA GLU A 28 9.54 3.38 -3.98
C GLU A 28 9.01 3.33 -5.41
N ALA A 29 8.76 2.14 -5.95
CA ALA A 29 8.20 1.97 -7.29
C ALA A 29 6.77 2.55 -7.38
N VAL A 30 5.92 2.32 -6.38
CA VAL A 30 4.57 2.88 -6.34
C VAL A 30 4.60 4.40 -6.20
N ASN A 31 5.44 4.95 -5.33
CA ASN A 31 5.61 6.39 -5.19
C ASN A 31 6.15 7.03 -6.47
N GLY A 32 7.13 6.41 -7.11
CA GLY A 32 7.66 6.84 -8.38
C GLY A 32 6.60 6.82 -9.49
N TYR A 33 5.77 5.78 -9.53
CA TYR A 33 4.66 5.69 -10.46
C TYR A 33 3.65 6.83 -10.27
N VAL A 34 3.16 7.05 -9.03
CA VAL A 34 2.20 8.12 -8.74
C VAL A 34 2.78 9.49 -9.08
N THR A 35 4.06 9.72 -8.76
CA THR A 35 4.75 10.97 -9.08
C THR A 35 4.88 11.17 -10.58
N ALA A 36 5.24 10.15 -11.34
CA ALA A 36 5.40 10.21 -12.79
C ALA A 36 4.06 10.39 -13.54
N GLN A 37 2.98 9.80 -13.03
CA GLN A 37 1.66 9.91 -13.66
C GLN A 37 0.92 11.21 -13.32
N GLU A 38 1.32 11.92 -12.26
CA GLU A 38 0.75 13.21 -11.83
C GLU A 38 -0.80 13.23 -11.84
N PRO A 39 -1.48 12.32 -11.12
CA PRO A 39 -2.95 12.18 -11.19
C PRO A 39 -3.69 13.49 -10.89
N TRP A 40 -3.12 14.37 -10.09
CA TRP A 40 -3.68 15.71 -9.81
C TRP A 40 -3.70 16.65 -11.03
N LYS A 41 -2.82 16.41 -12.03
CA LYS A 41 -2.85 17.13 -13.31
C LYS A 41 -3.88 16.50 -14.25
N VAL A 42 -3.87 15.16 -14.33
CA VAL A 42 -4.82 14.38 -15.15
C VAL A 42 -6.27 14.63 -14.70
N ALA A 43 -6.50 14.79 -13.40
CA ALA A 43 -7.83 15.05 -12.84
C ALA A 43 -8.46 16.40 -13.29
N LYS A 44 -7.65 17.33 -13.80
CA LYS A 44 -8.14 18.63 -14.30
C LYS A 44 -8.71 18.54 -15.72
N ASP A 45 -8.43 17.45 -16.41
CA ASP A 45 -8.88 17.24 -17.79
C ASP A 45 -9.96 16.15 -17.81
N GLU A 46 -11.21 16.57 -18.03
CA GLU A 46 -12.34 15.64 -18.06
C GLU A 46 -12.24 14.60 -19.18
N THR A 47 -11.49 14.86 -20.23
CA THR A 47 -11.31 13.91 -21.34
C THR A 47 -10.40 12.74 -20.97
N GLN A 48 -9.64 12.84 -19.88
CA GLN A 48 -8.69 11.82 -19.41
C GLN A 48 -9.21 11.00 -18.23
N ARG A 49 -10.52 10.94 -18.03
CA ARG A 49 -11.14 10.20 -16.91
C ARG A 49 -10.73 8.73 -16.86
N ASP A 50 -10.67 8.06 -17.99
CA ASP A 50 -10.29 6.63 -18.06
C ASP A 50 -8.83 6.42 -17.67
N ARG A 51 -7.96 7.34 -18.08
CA ARG A 51 -6.57 7.33 -17.66
C ARG A 51 -6.43 7.57 -16.16
N LEU A 52 -7.15 8.56 -15.63
CA LEU A 52 -7.19 8.83 -14.19
C LEU A 52 -7.67 7.61 -13.40
N ALA A 53 -8.75 6.98 -13.84
CA ALA A 53 -9.28 5.76 -13.22
C ALA A 53 -8.24 4.64 -13.20
N THR A 54 -7.51 4.45 -14.29
CA THR A 54 -6.43 3.45 -14.37
C THR A 54 -5.30 3.75 -13.38
N ILE A 55 -4.89 5.01 -13.27
CA ILE A 55 -3.82 5.43 -12.33
C ILE A 55 -4.26 5.20 -10.89
N LEU A 56 -5.47 5.62 -10.53
CA LEU A 56 -6.01 5.47 -9.18
C LEU A 56 -6.24 4.01 -8.82
N TYR A 57 -6.74 3.21 -9.76
CA TYR A 57 -6.90 1.76 -9.57
C TYR A 57 -5.55 1.08 -9.31
N SER A 58 -4.53 1.43 -10.09
CA SER A 58 -3.19 0.89 -9.93
C SER A 58 -2.59 1.23 -8.58
N ALA A 59 -2.80 2.46 -8.10
CA ALA A 59 -2.37 2.87 -6.76
C ALA A 59 -3.14 2.10 -5.67
N ALA A 60 -4.46 1.96 -5.80
CA ALA A 60 -5.29 1.25 -4.84
C ALA A 60 -4.94 -0.24 -4.75
N ASP A 61 -4.76 -0.93 -5.89
CA ASP A 61 -4.36 -2.35 -5.88
C ASP A 61 -2.94 -2.55 -5.34
N SER A 62 -2.05 -1.57 -5.52
CA SER A 62 -0.74 -1.56 -4.87
C SER A 62 -0.85 -1.44 -3.35
N LEU A 63 -1.74 -0.58 -2.84
CA LEU A 63 -2.01 -0.46 -1.40
C LEU A 63 -2.61 -1.73 -0.81
N ARG A 64 -3.47 -2.42 -1.57
CA ARG A 64 -3.98 -3.75 -1.20
C ARG A 64 -2.84 -4.75 -1.01
N ALA A 65 -1.94 -4.82 -1.97
CA ALA A 65 -0.78 -5.70 -1.89
C ALA A 65 0.12 -5.34 -0.69
N MET A 66 0.35 -4.06 -0.45
CA MET A 66 1.09 -3.58 0.73
C MET A 66 0.42 -4.01 2.04
N ALA A 67 -0.90 -3.88 2.17
CA ALA A 67 -1.62 -4.27 3.38
C ALA A 67 -1.36 -5.75 3.71
N VAL A 68 -1.42 -6.64 2.72
CA VAL A 68 -1.12 -8.07 2.92
C VAL A 68 0.34 -8.29 3.31
N LEU A 69 1.29 -7.63 2.67
CA LEU A 69 2.72 -7.79 2.94
C LEU A 69 3.15 -7.23 4.30
N TYR A 70 2.52 -6.15 4.74
CA TYR A 70 2.84 -5.50 6.02
C TYR A 70 2.03 -6.05 7.21
N ALA A 71 1.00 -6.84 6.97
CA ALA A 71 0.17 -7.40 8.04
C ALA A 71 0.97 -8.12 9.14
N PRO A 72 2.02 -8.91 8.86
CA PRO A 72 2.82 -9.55 9.90
C PRO A 72 3.65 -8.59 10.75
N VAL A 73 3.99 -7.42 10.23
CA VAL A 73 4.88 -6.45 10.89
C VAL A 73 4.08 -5.33 11.56
N MET A 74 3.06 -4.83 10.87
CA MET A 74 2.22 -3.71 11.31
C MET A 74 0.74 -4.07 11.16
N PRO A 75 0.21 -5.02 11.92
CA PRO A 75 -1.15 -5.56 11.72
C PRO A 75 -2.22 -4.49 11.82
N THR A 76 -2.13 -3.59 12.78
CA THR A 76 -3.11 -2.51 12.98
C THR A 76 -3.14 -1.53 11.79
N THR A 77 -1.98 -1.13 11.30
CA THR A 77 -1.87 -0.23 10.15
C THR A 77 -2.33 -0.91 8.87
N ALA A 78 -1.95 -2.17 8.68
CA ALA A 78 -2.36 -2.97 7.54
C ALA A 78 -3.89 -3.17 7.50
N GLN A 79 -4.51 -3.48 8.64
CA GLN A 79 -5.95 -3.58 8.76
C GLN A 79 -6.63 -2.24 8.43
N ARG A 80 -6.10 -1.14 8.91
CA ARG A 80 -6.64 0.19 8.62
C ARG A 80 -6.57 0.53 7.12
N ILE A 81 -5.49 0.17 6.43
CA ILE A 81 -5.40 0.30 4.97
C ILE A 81 -6.48 -0.55 4.29
N TRP A 82 -6.66 -1.79 4.74
CA TRP A 82 -7.66 -2.72 4.22
C TRP A 82 -9.08 -2.18 4.32
N ASP A 83 -9.42 -1.62 5.49
CA ASP A 83 -10.72 -1.01 5.76
C ASP A 83 -10.96 0.23 4.88
N LEU A 84 -9.95 1.09 4.77
CA LEU A 84 -10.03 2.31 3.95
C LEU A 84 -10.17 2.02 2.45
N LEU A 85 -9.61 0.91 1.98
CA LEU A 85 -9.79 0.44 0.61
C LEU A 85 -11.16 -0.18 0.35
N GLY A 86 -11.93 -0.48 1.40
CA GLY A 86 -13.18 -1.21 1.27
C GLY A 86 -12.98 -2.61 0.70
N ALA A 87 -11.86 -3.26 1.04
CA ALA A 87 -11.49 -4.54 0.45
C ALA A 87 -12.17 -5.75 1.11
N GLU A 88 -12.53 -5.64 2.39
CA GLU A 88 -13.06 -6.76 3.18
C GLU A 88 -14.36 -7.37 2.64
N PRO A 89 -15.38 -6.60 2.20
CA PRO A 89 -16.61 -7.17 1.67
C PRO A 89 -16.42 -8.06 0.44
N GLU A 90 -15.39 -7.78 -0.35
CA GLU A 90 -15.15 -8.43 -1.63
C GLU A 90 -14.06 -9.49 -1.57
N LEU A 91 -13.03 -9.25 -0.78
CA LEU A 91 -11.84 -10.12 -0.68
C LEU A 91 -11.79 -10.92 0.62
N GLY A 92 -12.69 -10.63 1.56
CA GLY A 92 -12.68 -11.22 2.91
C GLY A 92 -11.69 -10.56 3.85
N PRO A 93 -11.58 -11.07 5.09
CA PRO A 93 -10.69 -10.51 6.12
C PRO A 93 -9.22 -10.51 5.70
N LEU A 94 -8.50 -9.46 6.09
CA LEU A 94 -7.06 -9.37 5.85
C LEU A 94 -6.28 -10.56 6.45
N ALA A 95 -6.73 -11.09 7.58
CA ALA A 95 -6.11 -12.24 8.25
C ALA A 95 -6.13 -13.54 7.42
N ASP A 96 -7.07 -13.65 6.48
CA ASP A 96 -7.21 -14.81 5.60
C ASP A 96 -6.41 -14.68 4.31
N GLN A 97 -5.85 -13.50 4.04
CA GLN A 97 -5.06 -13.25 2.85
C GLN A 97 -3.67 -13.89 2.97
N ARG A 98 -3.16 -14.37 1.85
CA ARG A 98 -1.83 -14.97 1.76
C ARG A 98 -0.88 -14.10 0.98
N VAL A 99 0.41 -14.22 1.26
CA VAL A 99 1.48 -13.49 0.53
C VAL A 99 1.41 -13.74 -0.98
N GLN A 100 1.00 -14.95 -1.41
CA GLN A 100 0.81 -15.25 -2.83
C GLN A 100 -0.29 -14.40 -3.47
N ASP A 101 -1.30 -13.99 -2.70
CA ASP A 101 -2.39 -13.13 -3.18
C ASP A 101 -1.93 -11.68 -3.36
N ALA A 102 -0.95 -11.24 -2.56
CA ALA A 102 -0.31 -9.94 -2.75
C ALA A 102 0.39 -9.83 -4.11
N GLY A 103 0.99 -10.92 -4.59
CA GLY A 103 1.66 -10.96 -5.89
C GLY A 103 0.74 -10.96 -7.10
N ARG A 104 -0.57 -11.11 -6.92
CA ARG A 104 -1.55 -11.10 -8.01
C ARG A 104 -2.03 -9.68 -8.25
N TRP A 105 -1.83 -9.22 -9.46
CA TRP A 105 -2.30 -7.91 -9.90
C TRP A 105 -3.77 -7.93 -10.32
N GLY A 106 -4.48 -6.82 -10.09
CA GLY A 106 -5.85 -6.68 -10.54
C GLY A 106 -6.87 -7.48 -9.72
N VAL A 107 -6.55 -7.77 -8.47
CA VAL A 107 -7.44 -8.52 -7.57
C VAL A 107 -8.44 -7.63 -6.87
N LEU A 108 -8.10 -6.35 -6.67
CA LEU A 108 -9.05 -5.41 -6.08
C LEU A 108 -10.23 -5.21 -7.04
N PRO A 109 -11.48 -5.49 -6.61
CA PRO A 109 -12.62 -5.34 -7.50
C PRO A 109 -12.82 -3.90 -7.97
N ALA A 110 -13.18 -3.74 -9.23
CA ALA A 110 -13.59 -2.45 -9.75
C ALA A 110 -14.92 -2.06 -9.08
N GLY A 111 -14.94 -0.94 -8.38
CA GLY A 111 -16.12 -0.48 -7.64
C GLY A 111 -15.98 -0.50 -6.12
N CYS A 112 -14.86 -0.92 -5.58
CA CYS A 112 -14.55 -0.73 -4.17
C CYS A 112 -14.66 0.76 -3.80
N THR A 113 -15.35 1.04 -2.71
CA THR A 113 -15.48 2.40 -2.19
C THR A 113 -14.32 2.72 -1.27
N VAL A 114 -13.38 3.50 -1.77
CA VAL A 114 -12.27 4.00 -0.97
C VAL A 114 -12.76 5.12 -0.06
N THR A 115 -12.51 4.97 1.23
CA THR A 115 -12.91 5.95 2.25
C THR A 115 -11.72 6.81 2.65
N LYS A 116 -11.95 8.12 2.80
CA LYS A 116 -10.92 9.01 3.35
C LYS A 116 -10.83 8.79 4.86
N GLY A 117 -9.64 8.45 5.33
CA GLY A 117 -9.33 8.33 6.76
C GLY A 117 -8.35 9.39 7.24
N ASP A 118 -8.09 9.36 8.56
CA ASP A 118 -7.04 10.15 9.18
C ASP A 118 -5.65 9.63 8.77
N SER A 119 -4.61 10.40 9.09
CA SER A 119 -3.23 9.98 8.84
C SER A 119 -2.95 8.62 9.49
N LEU A 120 -2.37 7.69 8.72
CA LEU A 120 -1.96 6.38 9.24
C LEU A 120 -0.86 6.50 10.30
N PHE A 121 -0.01 7.50 10.14
CA PHE A 121 1.09 7.83 11.04
C PHE A 121 0.96 9.31 11.43
N PRO A 122 0.14 9.63 12.44
CA PRO A 122 0.06 10.99 12.96
C PRO A 122 1.42 11.39 13.50
N ARG A 123 1.78 12.65 13.31
CA ARG A 123 3.00 13.20 13.91
C ARG A 123 2.82 13.18 15.43
N LEU A 124 3.78 12.62 16.15
CA LEU A 124 3.82 12.73 17.60
C LEU A 124 4.07 14.22 17.91
N GLU A 125 3.09 14.87 18.51
CA GLU A 125 3.32 16.17 19.14
C GLU A 125 3.99 15.89 20.47
N ASP A 126 5.19 16.44 20.68
CA ASP A 126 5.85 16.38 21.97
C ASP A 126 4.90 17.06 22.98
N ALA A 127 4.53 16.33 24.02
CA ALA A 127 3.68 16.82 25.09
C ALA A 127 4.35 17.97 25.90
N ASP A 128 5.60 18.26 25.60
CA ASP A 128 6.40 19.34 26.16
C ASP A 128 6.60 20.48 25.15
N GLY A 129 5.50 21.11 24.77
CA GLY A 129 5.50 22.45 24.15
C GLY A 129 5.80 23.55 25.17
N ALA A 130 6.70 23.33 26.11
CA ALA A 130 7.18 24.31 27.06
C ALA A 130 8.65 24.59 26.81
N ASP A 131 8.88 25.66 26.02
CA ASP A 131 9.98 26.63 26.23
C ASP A 131 11.42 26.11 26.29
N ALA A 132 11.99 25.84 25.13
CA ALA A 132 13.44 25.86 25.00
C ALA A 132 13.86 26.97 24.03
N ARG A 133 13.43 28.21 24.33
CA ARG A 133 14.01 29.47 23.82
C ARG A 133 14.14 30.44 24.97
N ALA A 134 15.16 30.24 25.75
CA ALA A 134 15.76 31.28 26.57
C ALA A 134 17.26 31.33 26.24
#